data_07af73cff083bb16eab9ce97876879c7
#
_entry.id   07af73cff083bb16eab9ce97876879c7
#
_cell.length_a   1.000
_cell.length_b   1.000
_cell.length_c   1.000
_cell.angle_alpha   90.00
_cell.angle_beta   90.00
_cell.angle_gamma   90.00
#
_symmetry.space_group_name_H-M   'P 1'
#
loop_
_entity.id
_entity.type
_entity.pdbx_description
1 polymer ?
#
loop_
_entity_poly.entity_id
_entity_poly.type
_entity_poly.pdbx_seq_one_letter_code
_entity_poly.pdbx_strand_id
1 'polypeptide(L)'
;PCVIAAAAFPKGSSHMRLSSMPVDEFCALTASDAPAPGGGSVSALCGSLAAALAEMVGNLTLGRRGCEDAQESIREALAELEEIRTILLKAIDEDSESFNGFMTALKMPKNTEEEKALRKTAMSQALKTASLVPLKVAGQSVRIFKFSRLMLERGNKNAATDAMVSALAARTAAIGALLNVR
;
A
#
# COMPACT_ATOMS: atom_id res chain seq x y z
N PRO A 1 -0.08 1.76 -35.76
CA PRO A 1 0.54 0.93 -34.73
C PRO A 1 1.62 1.76 -34.05
N CYS A 2 1.26 2.31 -32.88
CA CYS A 2 2.22 3.06 -32.07
C CYS A 2 2.97 2.03 -31.25
N VAL A 3 4.16 1.68 -31.69
CA VAL A 3 5.10 0.86 -30.91
C VAL A 3 5.67 1.81 -29.85
N ILE A 4 5.10 1.76 -28.66
CA ILE A 4 5.75 2.34 -27.48
C ILE A 4 6.94 1.44 -27.23
N ALA A 5 8.15 1.94 -27.53
CA ALA A 5 9.39 1.27 -27.21
C ALA A 5 9.39 0.99 -25.69
N ALA A 6 9.42 -0.29 -25.31
CA ALA A 6 9.66 -0.69 -23.94
C ALA A 6 11.00 -0.07 -23.51
N ALA A 7 10.95 0.94 -22.65
CA ALA A 7 12.12 1.51 -22.04
C ALA A 7 12.78 0.39 -21.23
N ALA A 8 13.93 -0.08 -21.69
CA ALA A 8 14.74 -1.05 -20.99
C ALA A 8 15.22 -0.38 -19.69
N PHE A 9 14.65 -0.78 -18.55
CA PHE A 9 15.15 -0.34 -17.27
C PHE A 9 16.61 -0.74 -17.10
N PRO A 10 17.50 0.17 -16.67
CA PRO A 10 18.90 -0.13 -16.50
C PRO A 10 19.08 -1.24 -15.46
N LYS A 11 19.63 -2.37 -15.88
CA LYS A 11 20.13 -3.42 -15.00
C LYS A 11 21.30 -2.83 -14.21
N GLY A 12 21.07 -2.37 -12.99
CA GLY A 12 22.15 -1.92 -12.11
C GLY A 12 22.02 -0.50 -11.58
N SER A 13 20.89 -0.12 -11.00
CA SER A 13 20.83 1.05 -10.12
C SER A 13 20.46 0.59 -8.70
N SER A 14 21.24 1.08 -7.72
CA SER A 14 20.92 1.06 -6.29
C SER A 14 19.42 1.12 -6.05
N HIS A 15 18.89 0.21 -5.26
CA HIS A 15 17.47 0.01 -4.87
C HIS A 15 16.62 1.29 -4.90
N MET A 16 16.08 1.64 -6.07
CA MET A 16 15.04 2.66 -6.13
C MET A 16 13.79 2.06 -5.51
N ARG A 17 13.32 2.68 -4.41
CA ARG A 17 12.12 2.22 -3.72
C ARG A 17 10.91 2.41 -4.63
N LEU A 18 10.03 1.42 -4.71
CA LEU A 18 8.76 1.51 -5.45
C LEU A 18 7.90 2.69 -4.97
N SER A 19 7.92 2.95 -3.66
CA SER A 19 7.22 4.08 -3.04
C SER A 19 7.73 5.46 -3.45
N SER A 20 8.91 5.54 -4.09
CA SER A 20 9.52 6.80 -4.58
C SER A 20 9.51 6.91 -6.11
N MET A 21 8.93 5.93 -6.80
CA MET A 21 8.87 5.87 -8.25
C MET A 21 7.83 6.85 -8.79
N PRO A 22 8.06 7.53 -9.92
CA PRO A 22 7.02 8.24 -10.65
C PRO A 22 5.83 7.33 -10.95
N VAL A 23 4.61 7.88 -10.91
CA VAL A 23 3.37 7.09 -11.05
C VAL A 23 3.31 6.36 -12.39
N ASP A 24 3.74 7.00 -13.48
CA ASP A 24 3.80 6.42 -14.82
C ASP A 24 4.79 5.26 -14.90
N GLU A 25 5.95 5.38 -14.25
CA GLU A 25 6.95 4.31 -14.16
C GLU A 25 6.45 3.14 -13.31
N PHE A 26 5.81 3.42 -12.18
CA PHE A 26 5.18 2.40 -11.34
C PHE A 26 4.12 1.61 -12.12
N CYS A 27 3.26 2.31 -12.87
CA CYS A 27 2.24 1.68 -13.71
C CYS A 27 2.87 0.85 -14.83
N ALA A 28 3.90 1.36 -15.50
CA ALA A 28 4.60 0.64 -16.56
C ALA A 28 5.29 -0.63 -16.03
N LEU A 29 5.93 -0.54 -14.85
CA LEU A 29 6.55 -1.69 -14.20
C LEU A 29 5.51 -2.73 -13.77
N THR A 30 4.39 -2.30 -13.20
CA THR A 30 3.27 -3.19 -12.83
C THR A 30 2.67 -3.91 -14.05
N ALA A 31 2.66 -3.27 -15.21
CA ALA A 31 2.13 -3.83 -16.45
C ALA A 31 3.12 -4.78 -17.16
N SER A 32 4.36 -4.88 -16.69
CA SER A 32 5.41 -5.70 -17.29
C SER A 32 5.32 -7.17 -16.82
N ASP A 33 6.28 -7.99 -17.26
CA ASP A 33 6.50 -9.36 -16.80
C ASP A 33 7.38 -9.44 -15.53
N ALA A 34 7.69 -8.31 -14.91
CA ALA A 34 8.45 -8.26 -13.66
C ALA A 34 7.65 -8.92 -12.52
N PRO A 35 8.32 -9.65 -11.63
CA PRO A 35 7.65 -10.35 -10.52
C PRO A 35 7.08 -9.41 -9.45
N ALA A 36 7.50 -8.16 -9.43
CA ALA A 36 7.05 -7.09 -8.54
C ALA A 36 7.19 -5.71 -9.25
N PRO A 37 6.33 -4.71 -8.95
CA PRO A 37 5.24 -4.73 -7.96
C PRO A 37 4.05 -5.60 -8.40
N GLY A 38 3.40 -6.24 -7.44
CA GLY A 38 2.20 -7.05 -7.64
C GLY A 38 0.98 -6.49 -6.91
N GLY A 39 -0.03 -7.35 -6.74
CA GLY A 39 -1.31 -6.98 -6.10
C GLY A 39 -1.18 -6.45 -4.66
N GLY A 40 -0.19 -6.93 -3.89
CA GLY A 40 0.07 -6.47 -2.54
C GLY A 40 0.59 -5.02 -2.51
N SER A 41 1.63 -4.73 -3.32
CA SER A 41 2.16 -3.37 -3.47
C SER A 41 1.11 -2.39 -4.01
N VAL A 42 0.30 -2.81 -5.00
CA VAL A 42 -0.82 -1.99 -5.53
C VAL A 42 -1.89 -1.75 -4.47
N SER A 43 -2.21 -2.74 -3.63
CA SER A 43 -3.16 -2.59 -2.53
C SER A 43 -2.65 -1.58 -1.48
N ALA A 44 -1.35 -1.64 -1.15
CA ALA A 44 -0.72 -0.68 -0.24
C ALA A 44 -0.75 0.75 -0.80
N LEU A 45 -0.49 0.92 -2.11
CA LEU A 45 -0.61 2.22 -2.79
C LEU A 45 -2.04 2.75 -2.73
N CYS A 46 -3.05 1.93 -3.04
CA CYS A 46 -4.46 2.31 -2.93
C CYS A 46 -4.82 2.78 -1.52
N GLY A 47 -4.33 2.07 -0.49
CA GLY A 47 -4.55 2.45 0.90
C GLY A 47 -3.87 3.77 1.29
N SER A 48 -2.64 4.01 0.81
CA SER A 48 -1.94 5.26 1.07
C SER A 48 -2.63 6.47 0.42
N LEU A 49 -3.15 6.29 -0.81
CA LEU A 49 -3.95 7.31 -1.49
C LEU A 49 -5.29 7.56 -0.79
N ALA A 50 -5.92 6.50 -0.26
CA ALA A 50 -7.13 6.64 0.55
C ALA A 50 -6.90 7.51 1.79
N ALA A 51 -5.83 7.25 2.53
CA ALA A 51 -5.44 8.06 3.68
C ALA A 51 -5.16 9.51 3.29
N ALA A 52 -4.39 9.73 2.21
CA ALA A 52 -4.07 11.06 1.69
C ALA A 52 -5.32 11.87 1.30
N LEU A 53 -6.32 11.24 0.67
CA LEU A 53 -7.59 11.90 0.36
C LEU A 53 -8.37 12.29 1.62
N ALA A 54 -8.43 11.42 2.63
CA ALA A 54 -9.05 11.76 3.89
C ALA A 54 -8.31 12.90 4.60
N GLU A 55 -6.96 12.90 4.59
CA GLU A 55 -6.13 14.00 5.10
C GLU A 55 -6.44 15.31 4.35
N MET A 56 -6.55 15.26 3.03
CA MET A 56 -6.89 16.45 2.22
C MET A 56 -8.22 17.06 2.67
N VAL A 57 -9.27 16.24 2.83
CA VAL A 57 -10.57 16.73 3.30
C VAL A 57 -10.47 17.33 4.72
N GLY A 58 -9.71 16.69 5.61
CA GLY A 58 -9.42 17.20 6.93
C GLY A 58 -8.73 18.56 6.90
N ASN A 59 -7.66 18.69 6.12
CA ASN A 59 -6.93 19.96 5.95
C ASN A 59 -7.81 21.06 5.35
N LEU A 60 -8.70 20.74 4.40
CA LEU A 60 -9.68 21.67 3.84
C LEU A 60 -10.83 22.02 4.82
N THR A 61 -10.92 21.33 5.95
CA THR A 61 -11.92 21.56 7.01
C THR A 61 -11.37 22.44 8.13
N LEU A 62 -10.06 22.35 8.40
CA LEU A 62 -9.43 23.15 9.47
C LEU A 62 -9.62 24.65 9.23
N GLY A 63 -10.04 25.37 10.27
CA GLY A 63 -10.31 26.81 10.24
C GLY A 63 -11.50 27.23 9.37
N ARG A 64 -12.26 26.26 8.80
CA ARG A 64 -13.40 26.57 7.95
C ARG A 64 -14.59 26.99 8.81
N ARG A 65 -15.24 28.09 8.38
CA ARG A 65 -16.48 28.57 8.98
C ARG A 65 -17.62 27.54 8.80
N GLY A 66 -18.34 27.24 9.88
CA GLY A 66 -19.41 26.23 9.90
C GLY A 66 -18.91 24.79 10.17
N CYS A 67 -17.64 24.64 10.55
CA CYS A 67 -17.05 23.37 10.97
C CYS A 67 -16.36 23.50 12.34
N GLU A 68 -16.76 24.46 13.16
CA GLU A 68 -16.14 24.80 14.44
C GLU A 68 -16.15 23.60 15.40
N ASP A 69 -17.27 22.90 15.48
CA ASP A 69 -17.46 21.74 16.37
C ASP A 69 -16.65 20.51 15.96
N ALA A 70 -16.10 20.50 14.74
CA ALA A 70 -15.34 19.37 14.22
C ALA A 70 -13.82 19.53 14.37
N GLN A 71 -13.34 20.72 14.72
CA GLN A 71 -11.91 21.07 14.63
C GLN A 71 -11.01 20.12 15.41
N GLU A 72 -11.36 19.77 16.64
CA GLU A 72 -10.53 18.89 17.48
C GLU A 72 -10.50 17.46 16.91
N SER A 73 -11.66 16.89 16.62
CA SER A 73 -11.76 15.55 16.05
C SER A 73 -11.08 15.42 14.68
N ILE A 74 -11.06 16.52 13.90
CA ILE A 74 -10.32 16.55 12.62
C ILE A 74 -8.80 16.57 12.85
N ARG A 75 -8.29 17.34 13.84
CA ARG A 75 -6.84 17.33 14.13
C ARG A 75 -6.35 15.96 14.59
N GLU A 76 -7.10 15.32 15.50
CA GLU A 76 -6.79 13.95 15.94
C GLU A 76 -6.79 12.96 14.75
N ALA A 77 -7.80 13.06 13.89
CA ALA A 77 -7.91 12.23 12.71
C ALA A 77 -6.74 12.42 11.73
N LEU A 78 -6.29 13.66 11.53
CA LEU A 78 -5.16 13.96 10.65
C LEU A 78 -3.85 13.32 11.16
N ALA A 79 -3.60 13.35 12.46
CA ALA A 79 -2.41 12.71 13.04
C ALA A 79 -2.41 11.20 12.83
N GLU A 80 -3.56 10.53 13.05
CA GLU A 80 -3.68 9.08 12.81
C GLU A 80 -3.59 8.74 11.30
N LEU A 81 -4.18 9.55 10.43
CA LEU A 81 -4.13 9.34 8.98
C LEU A 81 -2.71 9.48 8.42
N GLU A 82 -1.93 10.44 8.88
CA GLU A 82 -0.53 10.61 8.51
C GLU A 82 0.31 9.37 8.88
N GLU A 83 0.08 8.81 10.09
CA GLU A 83 0.71 7.56 10.51
C GLU A 83 0.32 6.41 9.58
N ILE A 84 -0.99 6.23 9.32
CA ILE A 84 -1.51 5.18 8.44
C ILE A 84 -0.92 5.31 7.04
N ARG A 85 -0.90 6.51 6.47
CA ARG A 85 -0.33 6.78 5.14
C ARG A 85 1.15 6.41 5.09
N THR A 86 1.90 6.78 6.11
CA THR A 86 3.34 6.47 6.21
C THR A 86 3.59 4.96 6.28
N ILE A 87 2.79 4.22 7.06
CA ILE A 87 2.86 2.75 7.16
C ILE A 87 2.54 2.11 5.80
N LEU A 88 1.49 2.58 5.12
CA LEU A 88 1.07 2.02 3.84
C LEU A 88 2.04 2.32 2.71
N LEU A 89 2.67 3.50 2.69
CA LEU A 89 3.76 3.82 1.75
C LEU A 89 4.96 2.88 1.92
N LYS A 90 5.37 2.60 3.16
CA LYS A 90 6.44 1.62 3.43
C LYS A 90 6.05 0.21 3.00
N ALA A 91 4.79 -0.15 3.18
CA ALA A 91 4.29 -1.48 2.83
C ALA A 91 4.38 -1.79 1.32
N ILE A 92 4.44 -0.77 0.44
CA ILE A 92 4.67 -0.95 -1.00
C ILE A 92 6.00 -1.66 -1.25
N ASP A 93 7.06 -1.20 -0.58
CA ASP A 93 8.41 -1.75 -0.72
C ASP A 93 8.53 -3.08 0.04
N GLU A 94 7.99 -3.15 1.28
CA GLU A 94 8.02 -4.36 2.11
C GLU A 94 7.35 -5.57 1.43
N ASP A 95 6.27 -5.36 0.67
CA ASP A 95 5.60 -6.42 -0.11
C ASP A 95 6.54 -7.00 -1.17
N SER A 96 7.19 -6.15 -1.94
CA SER A 96 8.15 -6.56 -2.96
C SER A 96 9.39 -7.25 -2.36
N GLU A 97 9.92 -6.74 -1.26
CA GLU A 97 11.07 -7.33 -0.55
C GLU A 97 10.74 -8.70 0.02
N SER A 98 9.55 -8.86 0.61
CA SER A 98 9.11 -10.14 1.16
C SER A 98 8.93 -11.20 0.09
N PHE A 99 8.42 -10.83 -1.08
CA PHE A 99 8.34 -11.71 -2.24
C PHE A 99 9.72 -12.14 -2.73
N ASN A 100 10.68 -11.22 -2.85
CA ASN A 100 12.04 -11.53 -3.22
C ASN A 100 12.73 -12.48 -2.22
N GLY A 101 12.45 -12.31 -0.93
CA GLY A 101 12.89 -13.22 0.14
C GLY A 101 12.39 -14.66 -0.08
N PHE A 102 11.12 -14.82 -0.42
CA PHE A 102 10.54 -16.13 -0.75
C PHE A 102 11.18 -16.74 -2.01
N MET A 103 11.37 -15.95 -3.07
CA MET A 103 12.03 -16.41 -4.30
C MET A 103 13.47 -16.84 -4.06
N THR A 104 14.17 -16.20 -3.14
CA THR A 104 15.53 -16.60 -2.71
C THR A 104 15.49 -17.95 -2.00
N ALA A 105 14.58 -18.15 -1.04
CA ALA A 105 14.41 -19.43 -0.35
C ALA A 105 14.03 -20.56 -1.33
N LEU A 106 13.20 -20.25 -2.32
CA LEU A 106 12.80 -21.22 -3.35
C LEU A 106 13.97 -21.71 -4.21
N LYS A 107 15.01 -20.90 -4.42
CA LYS A 107 16.21 -21.22 -5.21
C LYS A 107 17.29 -21.97 -4.41
N MET A 108 17.11 -22.17 -3.09
CA MET A 108 18.08 -22.91 -2.27
C MET A 108 18.29 -24.33 -2.79
N PRO A 109 19.50 -24.92 -2.59
CA PRO A 109 19.80 -26.30 -2.94
C PRO A 109 18.82 -27.31 -2.34
N LYS A 110 18.63 -28.45 -3.00
CA LYS A 110 17.71 -29.54 -2.60
C LYS A 110 18.24 -30.94 -2.93
N ASN A 111 19.56 -31.08 -2.97
CA ASN A 111 20.21 -32.34 -3.40
C ASN A 111 20.34 -33.35 -2.26
N THR A 112 20.56 -32.87 -1.01
CA THR A 112 20.64 -33.72 0.19
C THR A 112 19.40 -33.56 1.10
N GLU A 113 19.20 -34.45 2.05
CA GLU A 113 18.09 -34.34 2.99
C GLU A 113 18.24 -33.12 3.91
N GLU A 114 19.47 -32.78 4.30
CA GLU A 114 19.77 -31.58 5.06
C GLU A 114 19.43 -30.30 4.28
N GLU A 115 19.82 -30.24 3.00
CA GLU A 115 19.49 -29.10 2.13
C GLU A 115 17.96 -28.95 1.96
N LYS A 116 17.24 -30.08 1.75
CA LYS A 116 15.76 -30.07 1.68
C LYS A 116 15.12 -29.55 2.96
N ALA A 117 15.61 -29.97 4.12
CA ALA A 117 15.11 -29.53 5.42
C ALA A 117 15.35 -28.02 5.63
N LEU A 118 16.55 -27.53 5.35
CA LEU A 118 16.91 -26.11 5.43
C LEU A 118 16.05 -25.26 4.50
N ARG A 119 15.92 -25.69 3.24
CA ARG A 119 15.08 -25.02 2.25
C ARG A 119 13.61 -24.95 2.69
N LYS A 120 13.05 -26.05 3.18
CA LYS A 120 11.67 -26.11 3.70
C LYS A 120 11.45 -25.10 4.83
N THR A 121 12.38 -25.03 5.77
CA THR A 121 12.34 -24.10 6.89
C THR A 121 12.42 -22.66 6.42
N ALA A 122 13.37 -22.35 5.52
CA ALA A 122 13.53 -21.01 4.94
C ALA A 122 12.28 -20.56 4.16
N MET A 123 11.70 -21.45 3.34
CA MET A 123 10.45 -21.17 2.62
C MET A 123 9.27 -20.91 3.56
N SER A 124 9.11 -21.73 4.62
CA SER A 124 8.06 -21.56 5.63
C SER A 124 8.18 -20.20 6.33
N GLN A 125 9.40 -19.82 6.71
CA GLN A 125 9.63 -18.53 7.35
C GLN A 125 9.38 -17.36 6.39
N ALA A 126 9.84 -17.46 5.15
CA ALA A 126 9.61 -16.44 4.12
C ALA A 126 8.11 -16.25 3.84
N LEU A 127 7.33 -17.34 3.74
CA LEU A 127 5.87 -17.28 3.56
C LEU A 127 5.18 -16.60 4.74
N LYS A 128 5.57 -16.92 5.98
CA LYS A 128 5.02 -16.24 7.17
C LYS A 128 5.26 -14.73 7.11
N THR A 129 6.50 -14.33 6.81
CA THR A 129 6.85 -12.91 6.69
C THR A 129 6.05 -12.25 5.55
N ALA A 130 5.95 -12.90 4.40
CA ALA A 130 5.21 -12.39 3.24
C ALA A 130 3.70 -12.25 3.52
N SER A 131 3.11 -13.08 4.39
CA SER A 131 1.70 -12.97 4.78
C SER A 131 1.41 -11.82 5.74
N LEU A 132 2.40 -11.39 6.54
CA LEU A 132 2.21 -10.32 7.53
C LEU A 132 2.06 -8.94 6.87
N VAL A 133 2.75 -8.70 5.74
CA VAL A 133 2.68 -7.41 5.04
C VAL A 133 1.27 -7.12 4.55
N PRO A 134 0.62 -7.98 3.74
CA PRO A 134 -0.74 -7.73 3.28
C PRO A 134 -1.75 -7.72 4.43
N LEU A 135 -1.56 -8.49 5.49
CA LEU A 135 -2.41 -8.43 6.67
C LEU A 135 -2.33 -7.06 7.37
N LYS A 136 -1.12 -6.51 7.50
CA LYS A 136 -0.90 -5.15 7.99
C LYS A 136 -1.58 -4.11 7.10
N VAL A 137 -1.45 -4.23 5.76
CA VAL A 137 -2.12 -3.34 4.80
C VAL A 137 -3.63 -3.39 4.96
N ALA A 138 -4.23 -4.58 5.05
CA ALA A 138 -5.66 -4.73 5.26
C ALA A 138 -6.12 -4.06 6.56
N GLY A 139 -5.43 -4.30 7.67
CA GLY A 139 -5.75 -3.69 8.97
C GLY A 139 -5.69 -2.18 8.96
N GLN A 140 -4.63 -1.59 8.37
CA GLN A 140 -4.52 -0.13 8.25
C GLN A 140 -5.59 0.45 7.32
N SER A 141 -5.89 -0.22 6.22
CA SER A 141 -6.92 0.24 5.28
C SER A 141 -8.32 0.26 5.90
N VAL A 142 -8.65 -0.71 6.73
CA VAL A 142 -9.95 -0.74 7.47
C VAL A 142 -10.04 0.46 8.44
N ARG A 143 -8.95 0.87 9.08
CA ARG A 143 -8.95 2.04 9.96
C ARG A 143 -9.33 3.34 9.25
N ILE A 144 -9.06 3.46 7.94
CA ILE A 144 -9.36 4.67 7.17
C ILE A 144 -10.87 4.93 7.10
N PHE A 145 -11.72 3.90 7.13
CA PHE A 145 -13.18 4.08 7.01
C PHE A 145 -13.77 5.01 8.07
N LYS A 146 -13.31 4.91 9.32
CA LYS A 146 -13.81 5.80 10.40
C LYS A 146 -13.50 7.26 10.09
N PHE A 147 -12.35 7.53 9.47
CA PHE A 147 -11.93 8.89 9.12
C PHE A 147 -12.65 9.39 7.87
N SER A 148 -12.76 8.57 6.82
CA SER A 148 -13.56 8.92 5.63
C SER A 148 -15.00 9.27 6.01
N ARG A 149 -15.59 8.52 6.96
CA ARG A 149 -16.91 8.81 7.49
C ARG A 149 -16.94 10.14 8.26
N LEU A 150 -15.98 10.38 9.15
CA LEU A 150 -15.87 11.65 9.89
C LEU A 150 -15.77 12.83 8.92
N MET A 151 -14.92 12.72 7.90
CA MET A 151 -14.75 13.76 6.87
C MET A 151 -16.04 13.99 6.07
N LEU A 152 -16.79 12.94 5.76
CA LEU A 152 -18.06 13.04 5.05
C LEU A 152 -19.16 13.71 5.92
N GLU A 153 -19.25 13.33 7.17
CA GLU A 153 -20.30 13.81 8.09
C GLU A 153 -20.03 15.23 8.58
N ARG A 154 -18.78 15.55 8.94
CA ARG A 154 -18.41 16.76 9.68
C ARG A 154 -17.37 17.64 8.95
N GLY A 155 -16.82 17.17 7.83
CA GLY A 155 -15.84 17.91 7.04
C GLY A 155 -16.46 18.89 6.07
N ASN A 156 -15.55 19.47 5.26
CA ASN A 156 -15.91 20.39 4.20
C ASN A 156 -16.84 19.74 3.17
N LYS A 157 -18.07 20.20 3.08
CA LYS A 157 -19.10 19.67 2.17
C LYS A 157 -18.70 19.75 0.70
N ASN A 158 -17.84 20.71 0.31
CA ASN A 158 -17.34 20.82 -1.06
C ASN A 158 -16.35 19.72 -1.43
N ALA A 159 -15.78 19.02 -0.45
CA ALA A 159 -14.89 17.88 -0.62
C ALA A 159 -15.53 16.54 -0.19
N ALA A 160 -16.86 16.47 -0.12
CA ALA A 160 -17.57 15.25 0.29
C ALA A 160 -17.31 14.08 -0.67
N THR A 161 -17.19 14.35 -1.97
CA THR A 161 -16.84 13.33 -2.99
C THR A 161 -15.47 12.74 -2.77
N ASP A 162 -14.49 13.53 -2.33
CA ASP A 162 -13.14 13.06 -2.04
C ASP A 162 -13.12 12.13 -0.82
N ALA A 163 -13.93 12.44 0.22
CA ALA A 163 -14.13 11.54 1.36
C ALA A 163 -14.76 10.19 0.93
N MET A 164 -15.69 10.21 -0.03
CA MET A 164 -16.28 8.99 -0.59
C MET A 164 -15.27 8.19 -1.41
N VAL A 165 -14.46 8.85 -2.26
CA VAL A 165 -13.38 8.20 -3.01
C VAL A 165 -12.33 7.61 -2.08
N SER A 166 -12.00 8.29 -0.97
CA SER A 166 -11.14 7.76 0.09
C SER A 166 -11.68 6.42 0.62
N ALA A 167 -12.97 6.35 0.95
CA ALA A 167 -13.58 5.11 1.44
C ALA A 167 -13.55 3.99 0.38
N LEU A 168 -13.81 4.29 -0.89
CA LEU A 168 -13.74 3.31 -1.98
C LEU A 168 -12.32 2.78 -2.18
N ALA A 169 -11.32 3.66 -2.17
CA ALA A 169 -9.92 3.28 -2.28
C ALA A 169 -9.46 2.43 -1.07
N ALA A 170 -9.88 2.80 0.14
CA ALA A 170 -9.62 2.02 1.36
C ALA A 170 -10.24 0.61 1.27
N ARG A 171 -11.46 0.49 0.73
CA ARG A 171 -12.10 -0.81 0.49
C ARG A 171 -11.29 -1.65 -0.49
N THR A 172 -10.89 -1.07 -1.61
CA THR A 172 -10.07 -1.76 -2.62
C THR A 172 -8.77 -2.24 -2.00
N ALA A 173 -8.08 -1.40 -1.22
CA ALA A 173 -6.86 -1.73 -0.52
C ALA A 173 -7.05 -2.88 0.48
N ALA A 174 -8.10 -2.83 1.32
CA ALA A 174 -8.37 -3.86 2.32
C ALA A 174 -8.67 -5.22 1.68
N ILE A 175 -9.55 -5.26 0.67
CA ILE A 175 -9.92 -6.50 -0.02
C ILE A 175 -8.74 -7.02 -0.84
N GLY A 176 -8.07 -6.16 -1.61
CA GLY A 176 -6.91 -6.53 -2.41
C GLY A 176 -5.77 -7.09 -1.57
N ALA A 177 -5.50 -6.49 -0.41
CA ALA A 177 -4.51 -6.99 0.53
C ALA A 177 -4.89 -8.38 1.07
N LEU A 178 -6.15 -8.59 1.48
CA LEU A 178 -6.61 -9.90 1.99
C LEU A 178 -6.47 -11.02 0.95
N LEU A 179 -6.63 -10.73 -0.34
CA LEU A 179 -6.41 -11.71 -1.42
C LEU A 179 -4.94 -12.13 -1.54
N ASN A 180 -4.01 -11.36 -0.98
CA ASN A 180 -2.58 -11.65 -0.94
C ASN A 180 -2.11 -12.27 0.39
N VAL A 181 -2.99 -12.44 1.38
CA VAL A 181 -2.70 -13.23 2.60
C VAL A 181 -2.78 -14.71 2.23
N ARG A 182 -1.63 -15.39 2.18
CA ARG A 182 -1.51 -16.80 1.80
C ARG A 182 -0.85 -17.62 2.91
#